data_10f59f3f440f6c74301991ad2bd19294
#
_entry.id   10f59f3f440f6c74301991ad2bd19294
#
_cell.length_a   1.000
_cell.length_b   1.000
_cell.length_c   1.000
_cell.angle_alpha   90.00
_cell.angle_beta   90.00
_cell.angle_gamma   90.00
#
_symmetry.space_group_name_H-M   'P 1'
#
loop_
_entity.id
_entity.type
_entity.pdbx_description
1 polymer ?
#
loop_
_entity_poly.entity_id
_entity_poly.type
_entity_poly.pdbx_seq_one_letter_code
_entity_poly.pdbx_strand_id
1 'polypeptide(L)'
;MTTPLTRSQRLDRLPWTRKHSRLLGGSGIGWALDAMDVGLISFVIAQLAVVWKADAGALGFVASAGFLGMAIGASLGGLLADKLGRRQVFALTLLVYGVFTGLSAFSLSVGMLIALRFLVGLGLGSELPVASTLVSEFAPARIRGRVIVILESFWAVGWTAAALIGYFVIPTSDDGWRWALALGAVPAVWAIFVRLRLPESVRFLEAKGRHAEAERIVADFEDAAGIATPPASAEPPEPAVTAERPIATLFGARLRRRTISLWLVWFCVNFAYYGAFIWLPTLLVAQGFSLVRSFEYTLIITLAQLPGYAASAWLVEKWGRRVTLAVFLAGSAVSAGLFGTAGDVTSILVFGALLSFFNLGAWGALYAVTPELYPTRVRGTGAGWAAGFGRLASIVAPLCVPLLLAAGGVALPFGVFAAVFAVAAVAALTLPDLRGTALED
;
A
#
# COMPACT_ATOMS: atom_id res chain seq x y z
N MET A 1 15.89 1.11 -42.94
CA MET A 1 16.39 0.20 -41.90
C MET A 1 15.67 0.55 -40.60
N THR A 2 14.87 -0.35 -40.04
CA THR A 2 14.21 -0.12 -38.76
C THR A 2 15.23 -0.21 -37.65
N THR A 3 15.38 0.83 -36.85
CA THR A 3 16.26 0.84 -35.65
C THR A 3 15.96 -0.39 -34.80
N PRO A 4 16.95 -1.17 -34.39
CA PRO A 4 16.73 -2.33 -33.54
C PRO A 4 16.15 -1.88 -32.19
N LEU A 5 15.15 -2.60 -31.71
CA LEU A 5 14.44 -2.26 -30.50
C LEU A 5 15.23 -2.63 -29.26
N THR A 6 15.23 -1.77 -28.24
CA THR A 6 15.77 -2.09 -26.93
C THR A 6 14.95 -3.20 -26.25
N ARG A 7 15.53 -3.93 -25.28
CA ARG A 7 14.83 -4.97 -24.52
C ARG A 7 13.58 -4.46 -23.83
N SER A 8 13.63 -3.26 -23.26
CA SER A 8 12.47 -2.61 -22.67
C SER A 8 11.36 -2.35 -23.70
N GLN A 9 11.70 -1.85 -24.89
CA GLN A 9 10.75 -1.64 -25.99
C GLN A 9 10.16 -2.95 -26.51
N ARG A 10 10.91 -4.04 -26.49
CA ARG A 10 10.44 -5.37 -26.85
C ARG A 10 9.38 -5.84 -25.86
N LEU A 11 9.62 -5.73 -24.55
CA LEU A 11 8.64 -6.04 -23.51
C LEU A 11 7.38 -5.17 -23.61
N ASP A 12 7.55 -3.88 -23.86
CA ASP A 12 6.44 -2.89 -23.94
C ASP A 12 5.39 -3.22 -25.01
N ARG A 13 5.78 -3.93 -26.08
CA ARG A 13 4.93 -4.30 -27.20
C ARG A 13 4.23 -5.63 -27.05
N LEU A 14 4.62 -6.44 -26.07
CA LEU A 14 4.06 -7.78 -25.90
C LEU A 14 2.55 -7.72 -25.58
N PRO A 15 1.77 -8.70 -26.02
CA PRO A 15 0.44 -8.93 -25.49
C PRO A 15 0.54 -9.48 -24.06
N TRP A 16 -0.56 -9.39 -23.31
CA TRP A 16 -0.61 -9.99 -21.98
C TRP A 16 -0.56 -11.53 -22.08
N THR A 17 0.36 -12.15 -21.34
CA THR A 17 0.60 -13.59 -21.35
C THR A 17 0.44 -14.20 -19.96
N ARG A 18 0.47 -15.54 -19.87
CA ARG A 18 0.47 -16.26 -18.58
C ARG A 18 1.69 -15.91 -17.71
N LYS A 19 2.84 -15.53 -18.31
CA LYS A 19 4.02 -15.09 -17.57
C LYS A 19 3.75 -13.76 -16.86
N HIS A 20 3.09 -12.81 -17.52
CA HIS A 20 2.66 -11.55 -16.91
C HIS A 20 1.66 -11.81 -15.76
N SER A 21 0.69 -12.71 -15.94
CA SER A 21 -0.26 -13.08 -14.87
C SER A 21 0.45 -13.74 -13.68
N ARG A 22 1.45 -14.57 -13.91
CA ARG A 22 2.25 -15.21 -12.85
C ARG A 22 3.08 -14.16 -12.09
N LEU A 23 3.69 -13.22 -12.79
CA LEU A 23 4.44 -12.11 -12.18
C LEU A 23 3.53 -11.23 -11.34
N LEU A 24 2.40 -10.79 -11.91
CA LEU A 24 1.41 -9.97 -11.20
C LEU A 24 0.82 -10.70 -9.98
N GLY A 25 0.42 -11.96 -10.13
CA GLY A 25 -0.12 -12.77 -9.04
C GLY A 25 0.92 -13.03 -7.94
N GLY A 26 2.16 -13.36 -8.31
CA GLY A 26 3.24 -13.58 -7.35
C GLY A 26 3.61 -12.33 -6.56
N SER A 27 3.67 -11.18 -7.23
CA SER A 27 3.91 -9.89 -6.58
C SER A 27 2.68 -9.42 -5.79
N GLY A 28 1.48 -9.64 -6.32
CA GLY A 28 0.22 -9.29 -5.66
C GLY A 28 -0.01 -10.07 -4.37
N ILE A 29 0.30 -11.37 -4.34
CA ILE A 29 0.22 -12.16 -3.11
C ILE A 29 1.22 -11.62 -2.07
N GLY A 30 2.46 -11.26 -2.46
CA GLY A 30 3.39 -10.60 -1.56
C GLY A 30 2.76 -9.34 -0.97
N TRP A 31 2.22 -8.47 -1.81
CA TRP A 31 1.54 -7.24 -1.40
C TRP A 31 0.31 -7.48 -0.52
N ALA A 32 -0.45 -8.56 -0.75
CA ALA A 32 -1.54 -8.97 0.13
C ALA A 32 -1.02 -9.44 1.50
N LEU A 33 0.09 -10.15 1.54
CA LEU A 33 0.71 -10.59 2.79
C LEU A 33 1.26 -9.42 3.62
N ASP A 34 1.80 -8.37 2.96
CA ASP A 34 2.16 -7.10 3.59
C ASP A 34 0.92 -6.44 4.23
N ALA A 35 -0.13 -6.25 3.44
CA ALA A 35 -1.38 -5.68 3.93
C ALA A 35 -2.02 -6.51 5.05
N MET A 36 -1.89 -7.83 5.01
CA MET A 36 -2.33 -8.74 6.07
C MET A 36 -1.56 -8.47 7.37
N ASP A 37 -0.24 -8.35 7.34
CA ASP A 37 0.55 -8.07 8.54
C ASP A 37 0.18 -6.72 9.16
N VAL A 38 0.04 -5.68 8.34
CA VAL A 38 -0.42 -4.35 8.79
C VAL A 38 -1.81 -4.43 9.40
N GLY A 39 -2.73 -5.18 8.79
CA GLY A 39 -4.09 -5.35 9.28
C GLY A 39 -4.17 -6.18 10.57
N LEU A 40 -3.36 -7.24 10.70
CA LEU A 40 -3.34 -8.11 11.89
C LEU A 40 -3.06 -7.34 13.18
N ILE A 41 -2.22 -6.31 13.11
CA ILE A 41 -1.85 -5.55 14.31
C ILE A 41 -3.06 -4.86 14.94
N SER A 42 -4.09 -4.50 14.17
CA SER A 42 -5.31 -3.88 14.70
C SER A 42 -6.08 -4.83 15.64
N PHE A 43 -6.15 -6.10 15.29
CA PHE A 43 -6.79 -7.15 16.09
C PHE A 43 -5.92 -7.56 17.28
N VAL A 44 -4.60 -7.63 17.09
CA VAL A 44 -3.63 -7.91 18.16
C VAL A 44 -3.70 -6.81 19.23
N ILE A 45 -3.72 -5.53 18.85
CA ILE A 45 -3.85 -4.39 19.77
C ILE A 45 -5.14 -4.52 20.60
N ALA A 46 -6.27 -4.84 19.97
CA ALA A 46 -7.53 -5.01 20.67
C ALA A 46 -7.49 -6.16 21.68
N GLN A 47 -6.86 -7.29 21.34
CA GLN A 47 -6.70 -8.42 22.25
C GLN A 47 -5.77 -8.06 23.43
N LEU A 48 -4.62 -7.41 23.16
CA LEU A 48 -3.68 -7.01 24.20
C LEU A 48 -4.26 -5.96 25.17
N ALA A 49 -5.14 -5.09 24.70
CA ALA A 49 -5.88 -4.17 25.55
C ALA A 49 -6.73 -4.93 26.58
N VAL A 50 -7.31 -6.08 26.23
CA VAL A 50 -8.13 -6.90 27.09
C VAL A 50 -7.28 -7.82 27.97
N VAL A 51 -6.38 -8.61 27.37
CA VAL A 51 -5.64 -9.69 28.07
C VAL A 51 -4.49 -9.14 28.91
N TRP A 52 -3.69 -8.23 28.36
CA TRP A 52 -2.58 -7.63 29.08
C TRP A 52 -2.94 -6.37 29.83
N LYS A 53 -4.19 -5.86 29.65
CA LYS A 53 -4.64 -4.56 30.16
C LYS A 53 -3.62 -3.45 29.80
N ALA A 54 -3.07 -3.56 28.59
CA ALA A 54 -2.04 -2.68 28.10
C ALA A 54 -2.60 -1.27 27.92
N ASP A 55 -1.81 -0.27 28.31
CA ASP A 55 -2.16 1.13 28.13
C ASP A 55 -2.33 1.48 26.65
N ALA A 56 -3.37 2.25 26.32
CA ALA A 56 -3.71 2.62 24.95
C ALA A 56 -2.56 3.42 24.28
N GLY A 57 -1.83 4.25 25.03
CA GLY A 57 -0.65 4.95 24.52
C GLY A 57 0.46 3.97 24.12
N ALA A 58 0.76 2.98 24.96
CA ALA A 58 1.75 1.94 24.65
C ALA A 58 1.33 1.11 23.43
N LEU A 59 0.05 0.80 23.28
CA LEU A 59 -0.48 0.11 22.11
C LEU A 59 -0.40 0.97 20.84
N GLY A 60 -0.57 2.29 20.95
CA GLY A 60 -0.32 3.24 19.88
C GLY A 60 1.13 3.18 19.38
N PHE A 61 2.10 3.04 20.27
CA PHE A 61 3.50 2.86 19.90
C PHE A 61 3.76 1.53 19.17
N VAL A 62 3.02 0.45 19.49
CA VAL A 62 3.14 -0.82 18.76
C VAL A 62 2.82 -0.64 17.28
N ALA A 63 1.74 0.07 16.94
CA ALA A 63 1.38 0.36 15.56
C ALA A 63 2.37 1.35 14.91
N SER A 64 2.69 2.45 15.60
CA SER A 64 3.55 3.51 15.06
C SER A 64 4.98 3.06 14.82
N ALA A 65 5.53 2.16 15.64
CA ALA A 65 6.86 1.60 15.44
C ALA A 65 6.96 0.84 14.10
N GLY A 66 5.93 0.11 13.71
CA GLY A 66 5.85 -0.54 12.40
C GLY A 66 5.91 0.48 11.27
N PHE A 67 5.12 1.55 11.33
CA PHE A 67 5.14 2.60 10.30
C PHE A 67 6.45 3.39 10.27
N LEU A 68 7.09 3.61 11.42
CA LEU A 68 8.43 4.21 11.48
C LEU A 68 9.45 3.32 10.78
N GLY A 69 9.42 2.02 11.06
CA GLY A 69 10.22 1.03 10.35
C GLY A 69 9.97 1.06 8.84
N MET A 70 8.70 1.13 8.42
CA MET A 70 8.32 1.22 7.00
C MET A 70 8.87 2.47 6.32
N ALA A 71 8.86 3.62 6.98
CA ALA A 71 9.41 4.86 6.43
C ALA A 71 10.92 4.75 6.16
N ILE A 72 11.66 4.16 7.09
CA ILE A 72 13.10 3.91 6.93
C ILE A 72 13.35 2.80 5.90
N GLY A 73 12.59 1.71 5.98
CA GLY A 73 12.68 0.56 5.10
C GLY A 73 12.46 0.92 3.63
N ALA A 74 11.50 1.79 3.33
CA ALA A 74 11.22 2.24 1.97
C ALA A 74 12.46 2.92 1.32
N SER A 75 13.18 3.73 2.09
CA SER A 75 14.41 4.39 1.63
C SER A 75 15.56 3.38 1.44
N LEU A 76 15.73 2.47 2.38
CA LEU A 76 16.76 1.43 2.33
C LEU A 76 16.50 0.43 1.20
N GLY A 77 15.25 0.05 0.99
CA GLY A 77 14.85 -0.93 -0.01
C GLY A 77 15.13 -0.48 -1.45
N GLY A 78 14.90 0.80 -1.75
CA GLY A 78 15.28 1.37 -3.04
C GLY A 78 16.79 1.26 -3.30
N LEU A 79 17.61 1.69 -2.34
CA LEU A 79 19.07 1.61 -2.42
C LEU A 79 19.58 0.16 -2.54
N LEU A 80 18.96 -0.76 -1.81
CA LEU A 80 19.30 -2.17 -1.88
C LEU A 80 18.87 -2.78 -3.21
N ALA A 81 17.72 -2.41 -3.76
CA ALA A 81 17.23 -2.91 -5.03
C ALA A 81 18.12 -2.52 -6.21
N ASP A 82 18.76 -1.35 -6.17
CA ASP A 82 19.74 -0.93 -7.17
C ASP A 82 21.07 -1.66 -7.07
N LYS A 83 21.42 -2.17 -5.88
CA LYS A 83 22.65 -2.95 -5.65
C LYS A 83 22.47 -4.44 -5.87
N LEU A 84 21.42 -5.03 -5.31
CA LEU A 84 21.19 -6.48 -5.23
C LEU A 84 20.21 -7.01 -6.28
N GLY A 85 19.37 -6.14 -6.86
CA GLY A 85 18.31 -6.51 -7.79
C GLY A 85 16.92 -6.50 -7.15
N ARG A 86 15.90 -6.30 -8.00
CA ARG A 86 14.51 -6.11 -7.54
C ARG A 86 13.95 -7.39 -6.95
N ARG A 87 14.13 -8.53 -7.63
CA ARG A 87 13.66 -9.84 -7.13
C ARG A 87 14.33 -10.23 -5.82
N GLN A 88 15.63 -9.99 -5.68
CA GLN A 88 16.35 -10.37 -4.46
C GLN A 88 15.89 -9.54 -3.27
N VAL A 89 15.74 -8.22 -3.44
CA VAL A 89 15.28 -7.36 -2.36
C VAL A 89 13.83 -7.67 -2.02
N PHE A 90 12.97 -7.92 -2.99
CA PHE A 90 11.60 -8.35 -2.74
C PHE A 90 11.53 -9.64 -1.90
N ALA A 91 12.33 -10.67 -2.23
CA ALA A 91 12.41 -11.88 -1.43
C ALA A 91 12.98 -11.62 -0.03
N LEU A 92 14.00 -10.76 0.10
CA LEU A 92 14.60 -10.41 1.38
C LEU A 92 13.62 -9.67 2.29
N THR A 93 12.83 -8.75 1.75
CA THR A 93 11.82 -8.01 2.54
C THR A 93 10.76 -8.94 3.11
N LEU A 94 10.20 -9.83 2.27
CA LEU A 94 9.27 -10.88 2.69
C LEU A 94 9.85 -11.77 3.81
N LEU A 95 11.11 -12.17 3.66
CA LEU A 95 11.79 -12.98 4.65
C LEU A 95 11.96 -12.22 5.98
N VAL A 96 12.45 -10.98 5.92
CA VAL A 96 12.72 -10.16 7.10
C VAL A 96 11.43 -9.92 7.87
N TYR A 97 10.40 -9.35 7.24
CA TYR A 97 9.20 -9.06 8.01
C TYR A 97 8.44 -10.32 8.43
N GLY A 98 8.40 -11.36 7.60
CA GLY A 98 7.75 -12.61 7.96
C GLY A 98 8.42 -13.29 9.17
N VAL A 99 9.76 -13.32 9.23
CA VAL A 99 10.50 -13.86 10.38
C VAL A 99 10.22 -13.01 11.63
N PHE A 100 10.32 -11.69 11.56
CA PHE A 100 10.10 -10.84 12.74
C PHE A 100 8.63 -10.79 13.17
N THR A 101 7.67 -10.96 12.26
CA THR A 101 6.26 -11.14 12.62
C THR A 101 6.06 -12.48 13.35
N GLY A 102 6.66 -13.57 12.86
CA GLY A 102 6.63 -14.85 13.56
C GLY A 102 7.30 -14.77 14.95
N LEU A 103 8.45 -14.09 15.06
CA LEU A 103 9.11 -13.86 16.36
C LEU A 103 8.27 -12.99 17.30
N SER A 104 7.43 -12.09 16.77
CA SER A 104 6.50 -11.29 17.56
C SER A 104 5.48 -12.14 18.33
N ALA A 105 5.19 -13.37 17.88
CA ALA A 105 4.36 -14.33 18.59
C ALA A 105 4.93 -14.73 19.96
N PHE A 106 6.23 -14.62 20.14
CA PHE A 106 6.93 -14.95 21.39
C PHE A 106 7.16 -13.75 22.29
N SER A 107 6.57 -12.59 21.99
CA SER A 107 6.71 -11.39 22.81
C SER A 107 6.18 -11.61 24.21
N LEU A 108 6.98 -11.19 25.21
CA LEU A 108 6.67 -11.27 26.63
C LEU A 108 6.29 -9.93 27.24
N SER A 109 6.44 -8.85 26.47
CA SER A 109 6.11 -7.49 26.90
C SER A 109 5.74 -6.61 25.70
N VAL A 110 5.02 -5.51 25.97
CA VAL A 110 4.69 -4.50 24.95
C VAL A 110 5.96 -3.88 24.37
N GLY A 111 6.98 -3.63 25.20
CA GLY A 111 8.27 -3.09 24.74
C GLY A 111 8.99 -4.00 23.74
N MET A 112 8.99 -5.32 23.98
CA MET A 112 9.52 -6.31 23.03
C MET A 112 8.71 -6.30 21.72
N LEU A 113 7.40 -6.22 21.81
CA LEU A 113 6.53 -6.16 20.63
C LEU A 113 6.78 -4.89 19.81
N ILE A 114 6.96 -3.72 20.45
CA ILE A 114 7.33 -2.46 19.80
C ILE A 114 8.63 -2.62 19.01
N ALA A 115 9.68 -3.16 19.63
CA ALA A 115 10.97 -3.38 18.96
C ALA A 115 10.85 -4.31 17.75
N LEU A 116 10.12 -5.42 17.89
CA LEU A 116 9.90 -6.37 16.80
C LEU A 116 9.03 -5.75 15.70
N ARG A 117 8.00 -4.96 16.01
CA ARG A 117 7.20 -4.23 15.03
C ARG A 117 8.01 -3.23 14.21
N PHE A 118 8.99 -2.57 14.83
CA PHE A 118 9.92 -1.72 14.09
C PHE A 118 10.74 -2.52 13.06
N LEU A 119 11.25 -3.69 13.45
CA LEU A 119 12.01 -4.57 12.55
C LEU A 119 11.13 -5.15 11.42
N VAL A 120 9.89 -5.52 11.74
CA VAL A 120 8.88 -5.90 10.74
C VAL A 120 8.69 -4.76 9.73
N GLY A 121 8.51 -3.54 10.23
CA GLY A 121 8.33 -2.35 9.40
C GLY A 121 9.49 -2.12 8.42
N LEU A 122 10.74 -2.34 8.84
CA LEU A 122 11.91 -2.22 7.94
C LEU A 122 11.78 -3.13 6.71
N GLY A 123 11.23 -4.32 6.86
CA GLY A 123 10.92 -5.22 5.74
C GLY A 123 9.76 -4.68 4.90
N LEU A 124 8.60 -4.46 5.52
CA LEU A 124 7.37 -4.04 4.85
C LEU A 124 7.54 -2.77 4.00
N GLY A 125 8.29 -1.78 4.49
CA GLY A 125 8.42 -0.48 3.82
C GLY A 125 9.03 -0.54 2.42
N SER A 126 9.85 -1.55 2.16
CA SER A 126 10.57 -1.72 0.90
C SER A 126 9.73 -2.46 -0.15
N GLU A 127 8.68 -3.16 0.24
CA GLU A 127 8.02 -4.14 -0.61
C GLU A 127 7.29 -3.50 -1.79
N LEU A 128 6.40 -2.55 -1.54
CA LEU A 128 5.62 -1.94 -2.61
C LEU A 128 6.47 -1.24 -3.68
N PRO A 129 7.44 -0.38 -3.33
CA PRO A 129 8.30 0.24 -4.33
C PRO A 129 9.03 -0.77 -5.21
N VAL A 130 9.48 -1.87 -4.63
CA VAL A 130 10.24 -2.91 -5.34
C VAL A 130 9.31 -3.76 -6.20
N ALA A 131 8.19 -4.23 -5.66
CA ALA A 131 7.22 -5.05 -6.38
C ALA A 131 6.57 -4.28 -7.54
N SER A 132 6.14 -3.03 -7.30
CA SER A 132 5.53 -2.20 -8.34
C SER A 132 6.51 -1.87 -9.46
N THR A 133 7.77 -1.58 -9.14
CA THR A 133 8.82 -1.38 -10.14
C THR A 133 9.01 -2.64 -10.97
N LEU A 134 9.19 -3.79 -10.32
CA LEU A 134 9.37 -5.06 -11.01
C LEU A 134 8.19 -5.37 -11.95
N VAL A 135 6.96 -5.27 -11.47
CA VAL A 135 5.75 -5.52 -12.28
C VAL A 135 5.63 -4.53 -13.44
N SER A 136 5.94 -3.24 -13.20
CA SER A 136 5.83 -2.20 -14.23
C SER A 136 6.83 -2.36 -15.36
N GLU A 137 8.03 -2.90 -15.09
CA GLU A 137 9.05 -3.13 -16.11
C GLU A 137 8.64 -4.20 -17.14
N PHE A 138 7.84 -5.18 -16.73
CA PHE A 138 7.35 -6.23 -17.62
C PHE A 138 5.98 -5.94 -18.22
N ALA A 139 5.19 -5.06 -17.60
CA ALA A 139 3.84 -4.78 -18.05
C ALA A 139 3.83 -4.07 -19.40
N PRO A 140 3.04 -4.56 -20.39
CA PRO A 140 2.87 -3.89 -21.67
C PRO A 140 2.47 -2.42 -21.50
N ALA A 141 3.11 -1.50 -22.24
CA ALA A 141 2.95 -0.04 -22.05
C ALA A 141 1.48 0.39 -22.06
N ARG A 142 0.67 -0.20 -22.95
CA ARG A 142 -0.76 0.13 -23.14
C ARG A 142 -1.61 -0.10 -21.89
N ILE A 143 -1.26 -1.09 -21.05
CA ILE A 143 -2.09 -1.51 -19.90
C ILE A 143 -1.34 -1.39 -18.56
N ARG A 144 -0.12 -0.85 -18.57
CA ARG A 144 0.75 -0.75 -17.38
C ARG A 144 0.05 -0.10 -16.18
N GLY A 145 -0.63 1.01 -16.41
CA GLY A 145 -1.38 1.69 -15.34
C GLY A 145 -2.46 0.80 -14.72
N ARG A 146 -3.22 0.07 -15.57
CA ARG A 146 -4.24 -0.88 -15.10
C ARG A 146 -3.63 -2.02 -14.29
N VAL A 147 -2.48 -2.54 -14.72
CA VAL A 147 -1.75 -3.61 -14.01
C VAL A 147 -1.32 -3.17 -12.62
N ILE A 148 -0.85 -1.93 -12.46
CA ILE A 148 -0.49 -1.38 -11.14
C ILE A 148 -1.73 -1.21 -10.26
N VAL A 149 -2.86 -0.74 -10.78
CA VAL A 149 -4.11 -0.65 -10.00
C VAL A 149 -4.57 -2.05 -9.53
N ILE A 150 -4.43 -3.07 -10.38
CA ILE A 150 -4.74 -4.45 -9.98
C ILE A 150 -3.77 -4.92 -8.89
N LEU A 151 -2.47 -4.61 -9.00
CA LEU A 151 -1.49 -4.92 -7.94
C LEU A 151 -1.91 -4.28 -6.61
N GLU A 152 -2.29 -3.00 -6.64
CA GLU A 152 -2.76 -2.27 -5.45
C GLU A 152 -4.02 -2.88 -4.83
N SER A 153 -4.94 -3.43 -5.63
CA SER A 153 -6.17 -4.04 -5.12
C SER A 153 -5.93 -5.28 -4.24
N PHE A 154 -4.76 -5.92 -4.32
CA PHE A 154 -4.36 -6.99 -3.41
C PHE A 154 -4.24 -6.52 -1.95
N TRP A 155 -4.11 -5.21 -1.72
CA TRP A 155 -4.18 -4.62 -0.37
C TRP A 155 -5.49 -4.97 0.35
N ALA A 156 -6.63 -4.84 -0.31
CA ALA A 156 -7.93 -5.19 0.27
C ALA A 156 -8.05 -6.70 0.54
N VAL A 157 -7.44 -7.54 -0.30
CA VAL A 157 -7.37 -8.99 -0.06
C VAL A 157 -6.59 -9.29 1.21
N GLY A 158 -5.45 -8.62 1.42
CA GLY A 158 -4.63 -8.78 2.61
C GLY A 158 -5.36 -8.34 3.89
N TRP A 159 -6.01 -7.18 3.88
CA TRP A 159 -6.83 -6.72 5.01
C TRP A 159 -7.99 -7.67 5.32
N THR A 160 -8.63 -8.23 4.28
CA THR A 160 -9.67 -9.24 4.46
C THR A 160 -9.09 -10.51 5.11
N ALA A 161 -7.91 -10.96 4.69
CA ALA A 161 -7.22 -12.09 5.32
C ALA A 161 -6.88 -11.80 6.79
N ALA A 162 -6.39 -10.60 7.12
CA ALA A 162 -6.16 -10.17 8.49
C ALA A 162 -7.43 -10.20 9.33
N ALA A 163 -8.55 -9.71 8.77
CA ALA A 163 -9.83 -9.71 9.46
C ALA A 163 -10.38 -11.13 9.69
N LEU A 164 -10.21 -12.04 8.73
CA LEU A 164 -10.55 -13.46 8.91
C LEU A 164 -9.71 -14.12 10.00
N ILE A 165 -8.39 -13.90 10.00
CA ILE A 165 -7.51 -14.42 11.07
C ILE A 165 -7.90 -13.79 12.41
N GLY A 166 -8.14 -12.48 12.44
CA GLY A 166 -8.61 -11.77 13.63
C GLY A 166 -9.89 -12.38 14.21
N TYR A 167 -10.87 -12.64 13.37
CA TYR A 167 -12.16 -13.18 13.79
C TYR A 167 -12.11 -14.66 14.21
N PHE A 168 -11.42 -15.52 13.43
CA PHE A 168 -11.44 -16.96 13.67
C PHE A 168 -10.33 -17.47 14.59
N VAL A 169 -9.18 -16.79 14.66
CA VAL A 169 -8.01 -17.29 15.37
C VAL A 169 -7.82 -16.60 16.71
N ILE A 170 -7.87 -15.26 16.74
CA ILE A 170 -7.53 -14.51 17.96
C ILE A 170 -8.47 -14.83 19.14
N PRO A 171 -9.82 -14.91 18.97
CA PRO A 171 -10.71 -15.14 20.10
C PRO A 171 -10.70 -16.58 20.65
N THR A 172 -9.93 -17.50 20.07
CA THR A 172 -9.92 -18.91 20.50
C THR A 172 -9.28 -19.13 21.87
N SER A 173 -8.40 -18.22 22.29
CA SER A 173 -7.76 -18.23 23.62
C SER A 173 -7.14 -16.88 23.94
N ASP A 174 -6.72 -16.68 25.19
CA ASP A 174 -5.98 -15.48 25.61
C ASP A 174 -4.68 -15.28 24.83
N ASP A 175 -4.06 -16.38 24.38
CA ASP A 175 -2.87 -16.40 23.55
C ASP A 175 -3.17 -16.47 22.04
N GLY A 176 -4.43 -16.34 21.61
CA GLY A 176 -4.84 -16.40 20.19
C GLY A 176 -4.13 -15.38 19.31
N TRP A 177 -3.78 -14.22 19.85
CA TRP A 177 -2.98 -13.22 19.14
C TRP A 177 -1.58 -13.71 18.74
N ARG A 178 -0.99 -14.64 19.51
CA ARG A 178 0.30 -15.28 19.20
C ARG A 178 0.17 -16.18 17.97
N TRP A 179 -0.92 -16.93 17.88
CA TRP A 179 -1.20 -17.76 16.71
C TRP A 179 -1.44 -16.92 15.45
N ALA A 180 -2.13 -15.79 15.60
CA ALA A 180 -2.31 -14.85 14.49
C ALA A 180 -0.98 -14.30 13.98
N LEU A 181 -0.06 -13.91 14.88
CA LEU A 181 1.28 -13.44 14.51
C LEU A 181 2.16 -14.60 13.97
N ALA A 182 1.99 -15.81 14.46
CA ALA A 182 2.69 -16.99 13.91
C ALA A 182 2.25 -17.27 12.47
N LEU A 183 0.94 -17.13 12.15
CA LEU A 183 0.45 -17.16 10.78
C LEU A 183 1.03 -16.00 9.92
N GLY A 184 1.33 -14.87 10.53
CA GLY A 184 2.05 -13.76 9.91
C GLY A 184 3.50 -14.10 9.49
N ALA A 185 4.03 -15.30 9.80
CA ALA A 185 5.31 -15.78 9.27
C ALA A 185 5.20 -16.36 7.84
N VAL A 186 4.00 -16.57 7.30
CA VAL A 186 3.76 -17.10 5.94
C VAL A 186 4.54 -16.33 4.86
N PRO A 187 4.69 -15.00 4.92
CA PRO A 187 5.52 -14.24 3.98
C PRO A 187 6.97 -14.75 3.86
N ALA A 188 7.56 -15.23 4.95
CA ALA A 188 8.91 -15.80 4.90
C ALA A 188 8.98 -17.05 4.00
N VAL A 189 7.91 -17.85 3.98
CA VAL A 189 7.79 -19.00 3.05
C VAL A 189 7.56 -18.50 1.62
N TRP A 190 6.74 -17.46 1.46
CA TRP A 190 6.48 -16.86 0.14
C TRP A 190 7.73 -16.25 -0.49
N ALA A 191 8.68 -15.78 0.33
CA ALA A 191 9.98 -15.31 -0.13
C ALA A 191 10.73 -16.35 -0.98
N ILE A 192 10.60 -17.64 -0.65
CA ILE A 192 11.19 -18.74 -1.41
C ILE A 192 10.57 -18.81 -2.82
N PHE A 193 9.24 -18.70 -2.92
CA PHE A 193 8.54 -18.66 -4.21
C PHE A 193 9.00 -17.47 -5.06
N VAL A 194 9.04 -16.27 -4.49
CA VAL A 194 9.50 -15.05 -5.16
C VAL A 194 10.93 -15.23 -5.68
N ARG A 195 11.83 -15.74 -4.83
CA ARG A 195 13.24 -15.95 -5.16
C ARG A 195 13.46 -16.95 -6.31
N LEU A 196 12.64 -18.00 -6.37
CA LEU A 196 12.82 -19.09 -7.32
C LEU A 196 11.99 -18.94 -8.61
N ARG A 197 10.88 -18.23 -8.57
CA ARG A 197 9.88 -18.25 -9.65
C ARG A 197 9.67 -16.92 -10.37
N LEU A 198 9.98 -15.78 -9.73
CA LEU A 198 9.84 -14.49 -10.40
C LEU A 198 11.11 -14.14 -11.18
N PRO A 199 10.98 -13.41 -12.30
CA PRO A 199 12.13 -12.94 -13.07
C PRO A 199 12.86 -11.82 -12.33
N GLU A 200 14.14 -11.62 -12.63
CA GLU A 200 14.87 -10.41 -12.21
C GLU A 200 14.58 -9.27 -13.21
N SER A 201 14.71 -8.03 -12.75
CA SER A 201 14.57 -6.84 -13.58
C SER A 201 15.55 -6.85 -14.75
N VAL A 202 15.03 -6.67 -15.96
CA VAL A 202 15.83 -6.59 -17.19
C VAL A 202 16.77 -5.39 -17.13
N ARG A 203 16.27 -4.23 -16.69
CA ARG A 203 17.07 -3.01 -16.55
C ARG A 203 18.20 -3.15 -15.52
N PHE A 204 17.94 -3.86 -14.41
CA PHE A 204 18.97 -4.15 -13.43
C PHE A 204 20.07 -5.03 -14.02
N LEU A 205 19.71 -6.09 -14.76
CA LEU A 205 20.67 -6.99 -15.39
C LEU A 205 21.52 -6.27 -16.43
N GLU A 206 20.91 -5.40 -17.23
CA GLU A 206 21.63 -4.56 -18.19
C GLU A 206 22.64 -3.62 -17.50
N ALA A 207 22.19 -2.92 -16.44
CA ALA A 207 23.06 -2.04 -15.65
C ALA A 207 24.23 -2.77 -14.97
N LYS A 208 24.10 -4.09 -14.74
CA LYS A 208 25.18 -4.95 -14.21
C LYS A 208 26.01 -5.67 -15.29
N GLY A 209 25.78 -5.36 -16.57
CA GLY A 209 26.48 -6.03 -17.68
C GLY A 209 26.05 -7.49 -17.93
N ARG A 210 24.97 -7.96 -17.30
CA ARG A 210 24.44 -9.33 -17.42
C ARG A 210 23.51 -9.47 -18.63
N HIS A 211 23.98 -9.02 -19.80
CA HIS A 211 23.15 -8.90 -21.01
C HIS A 211 22.59 -10.24 -21.50
N ALA A 212 23.34 -11.35 -21.37
CA ALA A 212 22.87 -12.66 -21.77
C ALA A 212 21.69 -13.18 -20.94
N GLU A 213 21.64 -12.82 -19.65
CA GLU A 213 20.53 -13.18 -18.77
C GLU A 213 19.31 -12.29 -19.02
N ALA A 214 19.54 -10.98 -19.22
CA ALA A 214 18.49 -10.06 -19.63
C ALA A 214 17.82 -10.51 -20.93
N GLU A 215 18.62 -10.93 -21.92
CA GLU A 215 18.11 -11.43 -23.20
C GLU A 215 17.28 -12.70 -23.04
N ARG A 216 17.73 -13.66 -22.24
CA ARG A 216 16.95 -14.88 -21.96
C ARG A 216 15.58 -14.57 -21.36
N ILE A 217 15.54 -13.63 -20.42
CA ILE A 217 14.26 -13.25 -19.77
C ILE A 217 13.30 -12.62 -20.80
N VAL A 218 13.81 -11.73 -21.66
CA VAL A 218 12.98 -11.11 -22.71
C VAL A 218 12.50 -12.15 -23.71
N ALA A 219 13.40 -13.00 -24.23
CA ALA A 219 13.07 -14.09 -25.14
C ALA A 219 12.01 -15.03 -24.52
N ASP A 220 12.13 -15.36 -23.26
CA ASP A 220 11.15 -16.15 -22.52
C ASP A 220 9.73 -15.53 -22.51
N PHE A 221 9.62 -14.20 -22.47
CA PHE A 221 8.33 -13.50 -22.54
C PHE A 221 7.81 -13.42 -23.97
N GLU A 222 8.69 -13.25 -24.96
CA GLU A 222 8.37 -13.26 -26.39
C GLU A 222 7.86 -14.64 -26.82
N ASP A 223 8.54 -15.71 -26.40
CA ASP A 223 8.10 -17.09 -26.66
C ASP A 223 6.71 -17.37 -26.07
N ALA A 224 6.47 -16.89 -24.86
CA ALA A 224 5.14 -17.01 -24.25
C ALA A 224 4.06 -16.21 -24.98
N ALA A 225 4.46 -15.19 -25.75
CA ALA A 225 3.59 -14.39 -26.60
C ALA A 225 3.46 -14.94 -28.03
N GLY A 226 4.23 -15.97 -28.39
CA GLY A 226 4.30 -16.51 -29.76
C GLY A 226 4.94 -15.55 -30.74
N ILE A 227 5.81 -14.65 -30.29
CA ILE A 227 6.50 -13.64 -31.10
C ILE A 227 7.95 -14.10 -31.30
N ALA A 228 8.40 -14.13 -32.56
CA ALA A 228 9.79 -14.46 -32.87
C ALA A 228 10.75 -13.43 -32.26
N THR A 229 11.75 -13.91 -31.54
CA THR A 229 12.81 -13.07 -30.96
C THR A 229 13.60 -12.38 -32.06
N PRO A 230 13.62 -11.04 -32.17
CA PRO A 230 14.45 -10.35 -33.13
C PRO A 230 15.93 -10.49 -32.75
N PRO A 231 16.87 -10.35 -33.70
CA PRO A 231 18.29 -10.39 -33.39
C PRO A 231 18.62 -9.33 -32.33
N ALA A 232 19.47 -9.72 -31.36
CA ALA A 232 19.83 -8.88 -30.22
C ALA A 232 20.42 -7.55 -30.67
N SER A 233 19.86 -6.44 -30.21
CA SER A 233 20.44 -5.10 -30.38
C SER A 233 21.54 -4.89 -29.34
N ALA A 234 22.70 -4.47 -29.80
CA ALA A 234 23.84 -4.13 -28.96
C ALA A 234 23.81 -2.68 -28.43
N GLU A 235 22.75 -1.93 -28.71
CA GLU A 235 22.69 -0.51 -28.36
C GLU A 235 22.40 -0.32 -26.86
N PRO A 236 23.23 0.45 -26.14
CA PRO A 236 22.96 0.78 -24.73
C PRO A 236 21.66 1.58 -24.60
N PRO A 237 20.92 1.40 -23.52
CA PRO A 237 19.74 2.22 -23.27
C PRO A 237 20.12 3.70 -23.19
N GLU A 238 19.34 4.57 -23.85
CA GLU A 238 19.50 6.01 -23.70
C GLU A 238 19.42 6.38 -22.22
N PRO A 239 20.36 7.18 -21.69
CA PRO A 239 20.33 7.58 -20.30
C PRO A 239 19.03 8.34 -20.01
N ALA A 240 18.30 7.90 -18.99
CA ALA A 240 17.09 8.60 -18.56
C ALA A 240 17.46 10.05 -18.19
N VAL A 241 16.83 11.03 -18.86
CA VAL A 241 17.02 12.45 -18.57
C VAL A 241 16.41 12.74 -17.20
N THR A 242 17.24 12.73 -16.16
CA THR A 242 16.84 13.13 -14.81
C THR A 242 17.08 14.61 -14.58
N ALA A 243 16.20 15.27 -13.85
CA ALA A 243 16.41 16.68 -13.49
C ALA A 243 17.62 16.79 -12.54
N GLU A 244 18.48 17.79 -12.73
CA GLU A 244 19.66 18.03 -11.88
C GLU A 244 19.31 18.25 -10.40
N ARG A 245 18.12 18.86 -10.12
CA ARG A 245 17.60 19.13 -8.77
C ARG A 245 16.13 18.74 -8.69
N PRO A 246 15.82 17.45 -8.66
CA PRO A 246 14.43 16.99 -8.82
C PRO A 246 13.50 17.49 -7.70
N ILE A 247 13.96 17.55 -6.44
CA ILE A 247 13.15 18.04 -5.31
C ILE A 247 12.86 19.55 -5.46
N ALA A 248 13.85 20.37 -5.82
CA ALA A 248 13.66 21.79 -6.03
C ALA A 248 12.67 22.06 -7.17
N THR A 249 12.69 21.24 -8.20
CA THR A 249 11.75 21.32 -9.34
C THR A 249 10.30 21.10 -8.89
N LEU A 250 10.03 20.23 -7.92
CA LEU A 250 8.69 19.97 -7.39
C LEU A 250 8.07 21.23 -6.74
N PHE A 251 8.91 22.08 -6.15
CA PHE A 251 8.47 23.33 -5.49
C PHE A 251 8.62 24.57 -6.39
N GLY A 252 9.01 24.40 -7.64
CA GLY A 252 9.01 25.47 -8.65
C GLY A 252 7.60 25.99 -8.92
N ALA A 253 7.47 27.24 -9.41
CA ALA A 253 6.21 27.94 -9.59
C ALA A 253 5.13 27.12 -10.33
N ARG A 254 5.53 26.31 -11.31
CA ARG A 254 4.63 25.47 -12.13
C ARG A 254 4.03 24.29 -11.34
N LEU A 255 4.83 23.62 -10.48
CA LEU A 255 4.44 22.38 -9.83
C LEU A 255 4.07 22.55 -8.35
N ARG A 256 4.47 23.66 -7.71
CA ARG A 256 4.29 23.91 -6.27
C ARG A 256 2.85 23.64 -5.80
N ARG A 257 1.85 24.18 -6.49
CA ARG A 257 0.44 24.01 -6.13
C ARG A 257 0.03 22.52 -6.22
N ARG A 258 0.40 21.84 -7.31
CA ARG A 258 0.11 20.40 -7.51
C ARG A 258 0.77 19.57 -6.41
N THR A 259 2.04 19.86 -6.12
CA THR A 259 2.82 19.15 -5.10
C THR A 259 2.22 19.33 -3.71
N ILE A 260 1.95 20.55 -3.28
CA ILE A 260 1.39 20.83 -1.95
C ILE A 260 0.01 20.17 -1.80
N SER A 261 -0.88 20.33 -2.78
CA SER A 261 -2.21 19.72 -2.73
C SER A 261 -2.14 18.20 -2.69
N LEU A 262 -1.29 17.58 -3.50
CA LEU A 262 -1.12 16.13 -3.52
C LEU A 262 -0.53 15.60 -2.20
N TRP A 263 0.50 16.26 -1.65
CA TRP A 263 1.09 15.88 -0.37
C TRP A 263 0.08 15.99 0.77
N LEU A 264 -0.75 17.04 0.76
CA LEU A 264 -1.82 17.19 1.73
C LEU A 264 -2.84 16.06 1.62
N VAL A 265 -3.25 15.68 0.40
CA VAL A 265 -4.16 14.53 0.20
C VAL A 265 -3.52 13.25 0.73
N TRP A 266 -2.26 12.97 0.38
CA TRP A 266 -1.55 11.79 0.88
C TRP A 266 -1.47 11.76 2.41
N PHE A 267 -1.14 12.89 3.03
CA PHE A 267 -1.08 13.00 4.50
C PHE A 267 -2.45 12.73 5.12
N CYS A 268 -3.49 13.41 4.65
CA CYS A 268 -4.83 13.29 5.20
C CYS A 268 -5.41 11.88 5.04
N VAL A 269 -5.26 11.27 3.86
CA VAL A 269 -5.74 9.91 3.60
C VAL A 269 -5.04 8.91 4.51
N ASN A 270 -3.70 8.99 4.64
CA ASN A 270 -2.95 8.10 5.53
C ASN A 270 -3.35 8.30 7.00
N PHE A 271 -3.47 9.55 7.45
CA PHE A 271 -3.83 9.86 8.83
C PHE A 271 -5.20 9.26 9.18
N ALA A 272 -6.21 9.54 8.39
CA ALA A 272 -7.57 9.10 8.69
C ALA A 272 -7.74 7.59 8.48
N TYR A 273 -7.13 7.00 7.44
CA TYR A 273 -7.18 5.56 7.20
C TYR A 273 -6.55 4.76 8.34
N TYR A 274 -5.27 5.01 8.62
CA TYR A 274 -4.57 4.23 9.64
C TYR A 274 -5.07 4.56 11.05
N GLY A 275 -5.47 5.81 11.30
CA GLY A 275 -6.12 6.18 12.55
C GLY A 275 -7.42 5.41 12.78
N ALA A 276 -8.29 5.34 11.77
CA ALA A 276 -9.57 4.65 11.89
C ALA A 276 -9.39 3.13 11.93
N PHE A 277 -8.77 2.54 10.90
CA PHE A 277 -8.80 1.08 10.71
C PHE A 277 -7.87 0.30 11.65
N ILE A 278 -6.74 0.89 12.09
CA ILE A 278 -5.88 0.24 13.10
C ILE A 278 -6.60 0.16 14.47
N TRP A 279 -7.39 1.17 14.80
CA TRP A 279 -8.08 1.22 16.07
C TRP A 279 -9.51 0.71 16.05
N LEU A 280 -10.10 0.43 14.87
CA LEU A 280 -11.49 0.05 14.71
C LEU A 280 -11.94 -1.09 15.66
N PRO A 281 -11.24 -2.24 15.76
CA PRO A 281 -11.63 -3.29 16.70
C PRO A 281 -11.61 -2.81 18.16
N THR A 282 -10.57 -2.06 18.56
CA THR A 282 -10.43 -1.52 19.91
C THR A 282 -11.50 -0.47 20.24
N LEU A 283 -11.85 0.37 19.27
CA LEU A 283 -12.90 1.39 19.43
C LEU A 283 -14.28 0.76 19.60
N LEU A 284 -14.55 -0.35 18.90
CA LEU A 284 -15.79 -1.13 19.08
C LEU A 284 -15.84 -1.78 20.47
N VAL A 285 -14.72 -2.30 20.97
CA VAL A 285 -14.63 -2.79 22.36
C VAL A 285 -14.88 -1.65 23.35
N ALA A 286 -14.34 -0.46 23.12
CA ALA A 286 -14.56 0.72 23.96
C ALA A 286 -16.03 1.20 23.96
N GLN A 287 -16.79 0.89 22.90
CA GLN A 287 -18.25 1.11 22.84
C GLN A 287 -19.07 0.05 23.59
N GLY A 288 -18.41 -0.94 24.22
CA GLY A 288 -19.08 -1.98 25.02
C GLY A 288 -19.37 -3.28 24.28
N PHE A 289 -18.96 -3.43 23.02
CA PHE A 289 -19.07 -4.71 22.32
C PHE A 289 -18.05 -5.71 22.84
N SER A 290 -18.42 -6.99 22.87
CA SER A 290 -17.45 -8.05 23.15
C SER A 290 -16.35 -8.09 22.07
N LEU A 291 -15.19 -8.61 22.42
CA LEU A 291 -14.06 -8.72 21.50
C LEU A 291 -14.45 -9.49 20.21
N VAL A 292 -15.19 -10.60 20.36
CA VAL A 292 -15.66 -11.41 19.22
C VAL A 292 -16.57 -10.58 18.29
N ARG A 293 -17.53 -9.84 18.85
CA ARG A 293 -18.43 -8.98 18.07
C ARG A 293 -17.68 -7.83 17.40
N SER A 294 -16.70 -7.26 18.08
CA SER A 294 -15.86 -6.21 17.51
C SER A 294 -15.07 -6.72 16.30
N PHE A 295 -14.56 -7.95 16.35
CA PHE A 295 -13.86 -8.57 15.24
C PHE A 295 -14.81 -8.96 14.10
N GLU A 296 -16.00 -9.50 14.40
CA GLU A 296 -17.05 -9.78 13.43
C GLU A 296 -17.46 -8.51 12.65
N TYR A 297 -17.73 -7.41 13.35
CA TYR A 297 -18.13 -6.15 12.72
C TYR A 297 -16.97 -5.55 11.89
N THR A 298 -15.75 -5.62 12.40
CA THR A 298 -14.57 -5.19 11.64
C THR A 298 -14.38 -6.02 10.36
N LEU A 299 -14.62 -7.33 10.40
CA LEU A 299 -14.58 -8.17 9.21
C LEU A 299 -15.63 -7.73 8.18
N ILE A 300 -16.89 -7.54 8.60
CA ILE A 300 -17.98 -7.11 7.71
C ILE A 300 -17.63 -5.75 7.07
N ILE A 301 -17.18 -4.80 7.88
CA ILE A 301 -16.76 -3.46 7.44
C ILE A 301 -15.61 -3.54 6.43
N THR A 302 -14.62 -4.40 6.70
CA THR A 302 -13.45 -4.57 5.83
C THR A 302 -13.83 -5.15 4.47
N LEU A 303 -14.80 -6.05 4.38
CA LEU A 303 -15.24 -6.61 3.09
C LEU A 303 -15.73 -5.54 2.11
N ALA A 304 -16.25 -4.41 2.59
CA ALA A 304 -16.69 -3.30 1.74
C ALA A 304 -15.52 -2.59 1.01
N GLN A 305 -14.27 -2.86 1.36
CA GLN A 305 -13.09 -2.36 0.65
C GLN A 305 -13.03 -2.87 -0.79
N LEU A 306 -13.38 -4.13 -1.00
CA LEU A 306 -13.31 -4.78 -2.32
C LEU A 306 -14.20 -4.08 -3.37
N PRO A 307 -15.53 -3.88 -3.13
CA PRO A 307 -16.36 -3.13 -4.06
C PRO A 307 -15.93 -1.65 -4.16
N GLY A 308 -15.33 -1.06 -3.12
CA GLY A 308 -14.77 0.29 -3.15
C GLY A 308 -13.69 0.46 -4.21
N TYR A 309 -12.70 -0.43 -4.23
CA TYR A 309 -11.67 -0.46 -5.27
C TYR A 309 -12.25 -0.67 -6.68
N ALA A 310 -13.18 -1.63 -6.83
CA ALA A 310 -13.81 -1.92 -8.12
C ALA A 310 -14.59 -0.70 -8.67
N ALA A 311 -15.38 -0.05 -7.82
CA ALA A 311 -16.11 1.15 -8.16
C ALA A 311 -15.17 2.31 -8.55
N SER A 312 -14.10 2.51 -7.79
CA SER A 312 -13.10 3.54 -8.10
C SER A 312 -12.41 3.28 -9.43
N ALA A 313 -11.99 2.06 -9.71
CA ALA A 313 -11.35 1.70 -10.97
C ALA A 313 -12.24 2.02 -12.18
N TRP A 314 -13.55 1.74 -12.07
CA TRP A 314 -14.52 2.07 -13.12
C TRP A 314 -14.78 3.59 -13.24
N LEU A 315 -14.95 4.28 -12.11
CA LEU A 315 -15.27 5.70 -12.09
C LEU A 315 -14.08 6.59 -12.51
N VAL A 316 -12.85 6.18 -12.22
CA VAL A 316 -11.63 6.87 -12.68
C VAL A 316 -11.59 6.98 -14.21
N GLU A 317 -12.04 5.96 -14.93
CA GLU A 317 -12.12 6.01 -16.39
C GLU A 317 -13.30 6.88 -16.88
N LYS A 318 -14.44 6.87 -16.16
CA LYS A 318 -15.68 7.54 -16.57
C LYS A 318 -15.72 9.01 -16.15
N TRP A 319 -15.40 9.33 -14.90
CA TRP A 319 -15.46 10.68 -14.33
C TRP A 319 -14.12 11.41 -14.34
N GLY A 320 -13.03 10.68 -14.55
CA GLY A 320 -11.66 11.16 -14.41
C GLY A 320 -11.14 11.03 -12.98
N ARG A 321 -9.80 11.14 -12.86
CA ARG A 321 -9.08 10.86 -11.60
C ARG A 321 -9.43 11.83 -10.49
N ARG A 322 -9.44 13.14 -10.82
CA ARG A 322 -9.68 14.23 -9.86
C ARG A 322 -11.07 14.15 -9.24
N VAL A 323 -12.10 14.01 -10.05
CA VAL A 323 -13.49 14.00 -9.59
C VAL A 323 -13.75 12.75 -8.75
N THR A 324 -13.30 11.59 -9.23
CA THR A 324 -13.42 10.33 -8.49
C THR A 324 -12.76 10.44 -7.12
N LEU A 325 -11.52 10.92 -7.06
CA LEU A 325 -10.79 11.11 -5.80
C LEU A 325 -11.56 12.03 -4.84
N ALA A 326 -12.02 13.20 -5.32
CA ALA A 326 -12.74 14.16 -4.49
C ALA A 326 -14.08 13.61 -3.97
N VAL A 327 -14.86 12.90 -4.81
CA VAL A 327 -16.13 12.28 -4.41
C VAL A 327 -15.92 11.18 -3.37
N PHE A 328 -14.93 10.32 -3.58
CA PHE A 328 -14.64 9.26 -2.60
C PHE A 328 -14.11 9.82 -1.28
N LEU A 329 -13.31 10.88 -1.29
CA LEU A 329 -12.87 11.58 -0.07
C LEU A 329 -14.02 12.28 0.65
N ALA A 330 -14.93 12.92 -0.10
CA ALA A 330 -16.14 13.52 0.49
C ALA A 330 -17.05 12.44 1.10
N GLY A 331 -17.25 11.32 0.41
CA GLY A 331 -17.97 10.16 0.95
C GLY A 331 -17.31 9.59 2.21
N SER A 332 -15.97 9.52 2.24
CA SER A 332 -15.23 9.12 3.45
C SER A 332 -15.43 10.08 4.60
N ALA A 333 -15.44 11.40 4.34
CA ALA A 333 -15.69 12.42 5.36
C ALA A 333 -17.09 12.27 5.99
N VAL A 334 -18.11 12.16 5.15
CA VAL A 334 -19.50 11.98 5.62
C VAL A 334 -19.64 10.68 6.40
N SER A 335 -19.12 9.57 5.85
CA SER A 335 -19.22 8.26 6.49
C SER A 335 -18.47 8.19 7.82
N ALA A 336 -17.30 8.82 7.93
CA ALA A 336 -16.55 8.92 9.18
C ALA A 336 -17.32 9.73 10.23
N GLY A 337 -17.90 10.87 9.85
CA GLY A 337 -18.72 11.68 10.75
C GLY A 337 -19.94 10.93 11.26
N LEU A 338 -20.65 10.24 10.38
CA LEU A 338 -21.81 9.41 10.74
C LEU A 338 -21.41 8.22 11.64
N PHE A 339 -20.26 7.58 11.35
CA PHE A 339 -19.76 6.48 12.20
C PHE A 339 -19.47 6.94 13.63
N GLY A 340 -18.91 8.14 13.80
CA GLY A 340 -18.65 8.72 15.11
C GLY A 340 -19.89 8.95 15.95
N THR A 341 -21.09 9.04 15.34
CA THR A 341 -22.38 9.22 16.00
C THR A 341 -23.22 7.94 16.07
N ALA A 342 -22.70 6.82 15.55
CA ALA A 342 -23.42 5.56 15.50
C ALA A 342 -23.66 5.00 16.91
N GLY A 343 -24.92 4.76 17.27
CA GLY A 343 -25.33 4.28 18.60
C GLY A 343 -25.89 2.85 18.62
N ASP A 344 -26.07 2.23 17.45
CA ASP A 344 -26.62 0.88 17.31
C ASP A 344 -25.81 0.06 16.29
N VAL A 345 -25.99 -1.27 16.30
CA VAL A 345 -25.25 -2.21 15.45
C VAL A 345 -25.45 -1.90 13.96
N THR A 346 -26.68 -1.58 13.56
CA THR A 346 -26.98 -1.33 12.14
C THR A 346 -26.25 -0.09 11.65
N SER A 347 -26.29 1.01 12.38
CA SER A 347 -25.58 2.25 12.03
C SER A 347 -24.07 2.06 12.01
N ILE A 348 -23.48 1.31 12.95
CA ILE A 348 -22.06 0.95 12.96
C ILE A 348 -21.67 0.19 11.69
N LEU A 349 -22.43 -0.85 11.34
CA LEU A 349 -22.14 -1.66 10.16
C LEU A 349 -22.32 -0.87 8.86
N VAL A 350 -23.42 -0.12 8.73
CA VAL A 350 -23.70 0.66 7.52
C VAL A 350 -22.67 1.79 7.32
N PHE A 351 -22.46 2.61 8.35
CA PHE A 351 -21.54 3.73 8.23
C PHE A 351 -20.07 3.27 8.16
N GLY A 352 -19.73 2.18 8.86
CA GLY A 352 -18.41 1.55 8.75
C GLY A 352 -18.17 0.97 7.36
N ALA A 353 -19.14 0.26 6.78
CA ALA A 353 -19.04 -0.25 5.41
C ALA A 353 -18.95 0.88 4.37
N LEU A 354 -19.71 1.95 4.52
CA LEU A 354 -19.61 3.13 3.67
C LEU A 354 -18.23 3.80 3.79
N LEU A 355 -17.72 3.96 5.03
CA LEU A 355 -16.38 4.49 5.25
C LEU A 355 -15.32 3.63 4.57
N SER A 356 -15.42 2.31 4.71
CA SER A 356 -14.54 1.34 4.10
C SER A 356 -14.57 1.41 2.57
N PHE A 357 -15.76 1.44 1.99
CA PHE A 357 -16.01 1.56 0.56
C PHE A 357 -15.41 2.84 -0.02
N PHE A 358 -15.79 4.00 0.54
CA PHE A 358 -15.32 5.28 0.02
C PHE A 358 -13.82 5.47 0.23
N ASN A 359 -13.29 5.10 1.37
CA ASN A 359 -11.87 5.30 1.68
C ASN A 359 -10.96 4.49 0.74
N LEU A 360 -11.27 3.20 0.54
CA LEU A 360 -10.44 2.37 -0.35
C LEU A 360 -10.62 2.74 -1.84
N GLY A 361 -11.79 3.23 -2.21
CA GLY A 361 -11.97 3.85 -3.51
C GLY A 361 -11.14 5.14 -3.68
N ALA A 362 -11.01 5.95 -2.63
CA ALA A 362 -10.12 7.11 -2.63
C ALA A 362 -8.65 6.72 -2.79
N TRP A 363 -8.20 5.63 -2.12
CA TRP A 363 -6.86 5.07 -2.30
C TRP A 363 -6.59 4.69 -3.75
N GLY A 364 -7.50 3.95 -4.40
CA GLY A 364 -7.37 3.58 -5.81
C GLY A 364 -7.24 4.80 -6.73
N ALA A 365 -8.08 5.82 -6.53
CA ALA A 365 -8.01 7.05 -7.30
C ALA A 365 -6.72 7.86 -7.02
N LEU A 366 -6.24 7.88 -5.76
CA LEU A 366 -5.01 8.57 -5.36
C LEU A 366 -3.77 7.98 -6.02
N TYR A 367 -3.66 6.63 -6.04
CA TYR A 367 -2.57 5.96 -6.76
C TYR A 367 -2.62 6.22 -8.27
N ALA A 368 -3.82 6.30 -8.86
CA ALA A 368 -3.97 6.57 -10.28
C ALA A 368 -3.56 8.02 -10.65
N VAL A 369 -3.95 9.01 -9.84
CA VAL A 369 -3.67 10.43 -10.14
C VAL A 369 -2.23 10.84 -9.86
N THR A 370 -1.59 10.23 -8.85
CA THR A 370 -0.28 10.64 -8.35
C THR A 370 0.80 10.74 -9.44
N PRO A 371 1.05 9.69 -10.25
CA PRO A 371 2.08 9.76 -11.29
C PRO A 371 1.72 10.68 -12.46
N GLU A 372 0.44 10.93 -12.71
CA GLU A 372 -0.02 11.78 -13.82
C GLU A 372 0.22 13.27 -13.57
N LEU A 373 0.35 13.68 -12.30
CA LEU A 373 0.52 15.09 -11.92
C LEU A 373 1.92 15.64 -12.21
N TYR A 374 2.88 14.78 -12.51
CA TYR A 374 4.28 15.16 -12.68
C TYR A 374 4.82 14.86 -14.08
N PRO A 375 5.61 15.78 -14.68
CA PRO A 375 6.36 15.50 -15.89
C PRO A 375 7.28 14.28 -15.73
N THR A 376 7.56 13.61 -16.83
CA THR A 376 8.35 12.37 -16.87
C THR A 376 9.69 12.47 -16.12
N ARG A 377 10.38 13.61 -16.23
CA ARG A 377 11.69 13.88 -15.61
C ARG A 377 11.67 13.83 -14.07
N VAL A 378 10.55 14.17 -13.43
CA VAL A 378 10.44 14.24 -11.96
C VAL A 378 9.31 13.36 -11.41
N ARG A 379 8.64 12.56 -12.26
CA ARG A 379 7.46 11.75 -11.90
C ARG A 379 7.75 10.77 -10.76
N GLY A 380 8.82 10.01 -10.85
CA GLY A 380 9.20 9.06 -9.80
C GLY A 380 9.53 9.76 -8.48
N THR A 381 10.28 10.86 -8.54
CA THR A 381 10.59 11.66 -7.35
C THR A 381 9.33 12.27 -6.74
N GLY A 382 8.44 12.87 -7.57
CA GLY A 382 7.21 13.50 -7.10
C GLY A 382 6.26 12.51 -6.43
N ALA A 383 6.04 11.34 -7.05
CA ALA A 383 5.20 10.29 -6.50
C ALA A 383 5.80 9.69 -5.21
N GLY A 384 7.11 9.42 -5.21
CA GLY A 384 7.80 8.85 -4.05
C GLY A 384 7.77 9.78 -2.84
N TRP A 385 8.02 11.08 -3.02
CA TRP A 385 7.95 12.06 -1.94
C TRP A 385 6.54 12.29 -1.43
N ALA A 386 5.52 12.28 -2.31
CA ALA A 386 4.13 12.38 -1.89
C ALA A 386 3.73 11.20 -0.99
N ALA A 387 4.03 9.98 -1.41
CA ALA A 387 3.79 8.78 -0.61
C ALA A 387 4.60 8.79 0.69
N GLY A 388 5.89 9.20 0.64
CA GLY A 388 6.76 9.32 1.82
C GLY A 388 6.23 10.34 2.84
N PHE A 389 5.71 11.47 2.38
CA PHE A 389 5.08 12.46 3.26
C PHE A 389 3.80 11.89 3.92
N GLY A 390 3.01 11.12 3.17
CA GLY A 390 1.86 10.39 3.72
C GLY A 390 2.26 9.42 4.85
N ARG A 391 3.44 8.79 4.77
CA ARG A 391 3.90 7.87 5.82
C ARG A 391 4.12 8.56 7.17
N LEU A 392 4.46 9.85 7.20
CA LEU A 392 4.54 10.62 8.45
C LEU A 392 3.19 10.61 9.18
N ALA A 393 2.10 10.76 8.43
CA ALA A 393 0.75 10.69 8.98
C ALA A 393 0.42 9.30 9.54
N SER A 394 0.87 8.22 8.88
CA SER A 394 0.68 6.85 9.37
C SER A 394 1.39 6.60 10.71
N ILE A 395 2.54 7.26 10.95
CA ILE A 395 3.26 7.19 12.23
C ILE A 395 2.52 7.94 13.33
N VAL A 396 1.99 9.12 13.00
CA VAL A 396 1.36 10.02 13.98
C VAL A 396 -0.07 9.57 14.33
N ALA A 397 -0.83 9.09 13.36
CA ALA A 397 -2.24 8.76 13.54
C ALA A 397 -2.52 7.78 14.68
N PRO A 398 -1.84 6.61 14.80
CA PRO A 398 -2.10 5.68 15.90
C PRO A 398 -1.77 6.24 17.28
N LEU A 399 -0.87 7.23 17.37
CA LEU A 399 -0.54 7.90 18.63
C LEU A 399 -1.58 8.95 19.02
N CYS A 400 -2.25 9.57 18.05
CA CYS A 400 -3.29 10.56 18.30
C CYS A 400 -4.60 9.93 18.78
N VAL A 401 -4.96 8.74 18.31
CA VAL A 401 -6.26 8.11 18.62
C VAL A 401 -6.49 7.90 20.10
N PRO A 402 -5.55 7.37 20.92
CA PRO A 402 -5.75 7.24 22.36
C PRO A 402 -6.03 8.58 23.06
N LEU A 403 -5.33 9.65 22.65
CA LEU A 403 -5.50 10.99 23.20
C LEU A 403 -6.90 11.56 22.87
N LEU A 404 -7.33 11.39 21.61
CA LEU A 404 -8.65 11.83 21.17
C LEU A 404 -9.75 11.02 21.85
N LEU A 405 -9.56 9.71 22.01
CA LEU A 405 -10.50 8.84 22.70
C LEU A 405 -10.69 9.23 24.17
N ALA A 406 -9.60 9.54 24.85
CA ALA A 406 -9.61 10.00 26.23
C ALA A 406 -10.29 11.37 26.39
N ALA A 407 -10.17 12.25 25.40
CA ALA A 407 -10.73 13.61 25.43
C ALA A 407 -12.20 13.69 25.09
N GLY A 408 -12.74 12.79 24.25
CA GLY A 408 -14.12 12.91 23.77
C GLY A 408 -14.77 11.60 23.31
N GLY A 409 -14.32 10.46 23.83
CA GLY A 409 -14.87 9.15 23.44
C GLY A 409 -14.66 8.85 21.95
N VAL A 410 -15.44 7.89 21.41
CA VAL A 410 -15.31 7.43 20.03
C VAL A 410 -15.72 8.50 19.01
N ALA A 411 -16.62 9.42 19.37
CA ALA A 411 -17.08 10.47 18.47
C ALA A 411 -15.96 11.43 18.06
N LEU A 412 -15.03 11.75 18.96
CA LEU A 412 -13.98 12.74 18.68
C LEU A 412 -12.95 12.26 17.64
N PRO A 413 -12.35 11.06 17.72
CA PRO A 413 -11.48 10.55 16.67
C PRO A 413 -12.15 10.56 15.29
N PHE A 414 -13.38 10.06 15.19
CA PHE A 414 -14.10 10.00 13.91
C PHE A 414 -14.50 11.39 13.40
N GLY A 415 -14.82 12.34 14.28
CA GLY A 415 -15.00 13.75 13.91
C GLY A 415 -13.73 14.36 13.33
N VAL A 416 -12.57 14.07 13.92
CA VAL A 416 -11.25 14.49 13.37
C VAL A 416 -10.99 13.84 12.02
N PHE A 417 -11.22 12.53 11.86
CA PHE A 417 -11.06 11.85 10.58
C PHE A 417 -11.98 12.43 9.50
N ALA A 418 -13.24 12.73 9.86
CA ALA A 418 -14.17 13.38 8.95
C ALA A 418 -13.66 14.74 8.47
N ALA A 419 -13.17 15.58 9.38
CA ALA A 419 -12.57 16.88 9.05
C ALA A 419 -11.33 16.72 8.16
N VAL A 420 -10.45 15.78 8.48
CA VAL A 420 -9.24 15.48 7.69
C VAL A 420 -9.58 14.99 6.28
N PHE A 421 -10.57 14.11 6.13
CA PHE A 421 -11.06 13.70 4.80
C PHE A 421 -11.71 14.85 4.04
N ALA A 422 -12.45 15.74 4.69
CA ALA A 422 -13.01 16.93 4.05
C ALA A 422 -11.91 17.87 3.53
N VAL A 423 -10.85 18.09 4.30
CA VAL A 423 -9.67 18.84 3.86
C VAL A 423 -9.03 18.16 2.65
N ALA A 424 -8.88 16.83 2.67
CA ALA A 424 -8.35 16.09 1.53
C ALA A 424 -9.24 16.22 0.28
N ALA A 425 -10.57 16.19 0.43
CA ALA A 425 -11.51 16.35 -0.67
C ALA A 425 -11.38 17.75 -1.33
N VAL A 426 -11.30 18.80 -0.51
CA VAL A 426 -11.05 20.17 -0.99
C VAL A 426 -9.68 20.27 -1.68
N ALA A 427 -8.64 19.71 -1.10
CA ALA A 427 -7.31 19.67 -1.70
C ALA A 427 -7.31 18.92 -3.05
N ALA A 428 -8.02 17.80 -3.15
CA ALA A 428 -8.16 17.04 -4.40
C ALA A 428 -8.83 17.86 -5.51
N LEU A 429 -9.82 18.69 -5.20
CA LEU A 429 -10.46 19.58 -6.17
C LEU A 429 -9.51 20.66 -6.71
N THR A 430 -8.44 20.99 -6.00
CA THR A 430 -7.43 21.96 -6.46
C THR A 430 -6.43 21.37 -7.45
N LEU A 431 -6.39 20.03 -7.61
CA LEU A 431 -5.54 19.35 -8.58
C LEU A 431 -6.02 19.65 -10.01
N PRO A 432 -5.10 19.68 -11.00
CA PRO A 432 -5.50 19.86 -12.39
C PRO A 432 -6.33 18.67 -12.88
N ASP A 433 -7.24 18.94 -13.81
CA ASP A 433 -7.94 17.89 -14.53
C ASP A 433 -7.12 17.52 -15.77
N LEU A 434 -6.52 16.31 -15.73
CA LEU A 434 -5.67 15.79 -16.80
C LEU A 434 -6.40 14.74 -17.65
N ARG A 435 -7.73 14.74 -17.64
CA ARG A 435 -8.55 13.80 -18.39
C ARG A 435 -8.30 13.98 -19.90
N GLY A 436 -7.89 12.90 -20.57
CA GLY A 436 -7.65 12.92 -22.02
C GLY A 436 -6.43 13.71 -22.49
N THR A 437 -5.60 14.20 -21.57
CA THR A 437 -4.33 14.83 -21.92
C THR A 437 -3.21 13.80 -22.00
N ALA A 438 -2.30 13.96 -22.96
CA ALA A 438 -1.06 13.19 -22.97
C ALA A 438 -0.24 13.54 -21.72
N LEU A 439 0.53 12.56 -21.24
CA LEU A 439 1.44 12.80 -20.11
C LEU A 439 2.47 13.88 -20.50
N GLU A 440 2.70 14.84 -19.62
CA GLU A 440 3.73 15.88 -19.83
C GLU A 440 5.13 15.23 -19.87
N ASP A 441 5.94 15.59 -20.86
CA ASP A 441 7.35 15.15 -21.00
C ASP A 441 8.28 15.91 -20.04
#